data_e7e9c3cb616f25c73a41ff9c2ce94742
#
_entry.id   e7e9c3cb616f25c73a41ff9c2ce94742
#
_cell.length_a   1.000
_cell.length_b   1.000
_cell.length_c   1.000
_cell.angle_alpha   90.00
_cell.angle_beta   90.00
_cell.angle_gamma   90.00
#
_symmetry.space_group_name_H-M   'P 1'
#
loop_
_entity.id
_entity.type
_entity.pdbx_description
1 polymer ?
#
loop_
_entity_poly.entity_id
_entity_poly.type
_entity_poly.pdbx_seq_one_letter_code
_entity_poly.pdbx_strand_id
1 'polypeptide(L)'
;MRNDDCPLAEATRGANVEIDAQPPQHRNDGYDLLQFSSSRNDRLTALLDGDDRITYLHVSKTDGRYRYRCLSKHPCVVHRLIDGGLIVETLCYRDGAATISGAVVGRDVLKGVMEAAGDTVGVQLERIYPLQSEAKEIPSQRWDLTPPQEECIRQALEMGYFEIPRETSTEAVADELGISKSAFLERLRRAEQSVFERMFGSSN
;
A
#
# COMPACT_ATOMS: atom_id res chain seq x y z
N MET A 1 -0.82 10.79 4.39
CA MET A 1 -0.36 11.64 5.50
C MET A 1 0.87 12.38 5.04
N ARG A 2 0.89 13.70 5.18
CA ARG A 2 2.04 14.54 4.86
C ARG A 2 2.31 15.40 6.08
N ASN A 3 3.57 15.54 6.47
CA ASN A 3 3.98 16.49 7.51
C ASN A 3 3.78 16.04 8.99
N ASP A 4 3.77 14.74 9.27
CA ASP A 4 4.07 14.28 10.62
C ASP A 4 5.59 14.03 10.71
N ASP A 5 6.18 14.24 11.86
CA ASP A 5 7.62 14.01 12.11
C ASP A 5 7.98 12.51 12.09
N CYS A 6 7.35 11.73 11.21
CA CYS A 6 7.57 10.28 11.13
C CYS A 6 8.94 9.99 10.51
N PRO A 7 9.85 9.32 11.22
CA PRO A 7 11.19 9.04 10.72
C PRO A 7 11.19 8.19 9.44
N LEU A 8 10.23 7.28 9.26
CA LEU A 8 10.12 6.50 8.03
C LEU A 8 9.69 7.37 6.85
N ALA A 9 8.71 8.26 7.05
CA ALA A 9 8.27 9.19 6.00
C ALA A 9 9.40 10.11 5.57
N GLU A 10 10.13 10.71 6.51
CA GLU A 10 11.28 11.56 6.22
C GLU A 10 12.40 10.82 5.49
N ALA A 11 12.71 9.60 5.92
CA ALA A 11 13.73 8.77 5.31
C ALA A 11 13.38 8.42 3.85
N THR A 12 12.09 8.14 3.52
CA THR A 12 11.68 7.90 2.13
C THR A 12 11.88 9.10 1.23
N ARG A 13 11.61 10.31 1.74
CA ARG A 13 11.87 11.55 0.99
C ARG A 13 13.36 11.76 0.76
N GLY A 14 14.20 11.53 1.78
CA GLY A 14 15.64 11.68 1.69
C GLY A 14 16.33 10.66 0.80
N ALA A 15 15.84 9.43 0.79
CA ALA A 15 16.42 8.32 0.04
C ALA A 15 15.79 8.10 -1.34
N ASN A 16 14.66 8.74 -1.64
CA ASN A 16 13.85 8.54 -2.86
C ASN A 16 13.52 7.05 -3.06
N VAL A 17 12.97 6.42 -2.04
CA VAL A 17 12.64 4.99 -2.02
C VAL A 17 11.29 4.77 -1.36
N GLU A 18 10.60 3.73 -1.80
CA GLU A 18 9.36 3.27 -1.20
C GLU A 18 9.62 2.24 -0.11
N ILE A 19 8.85 2.32 0.97
CA ILE A 19 8.87 1.41 2.10
C ILE A 19 7.50 0.76 2.23
N ASP A 20 7.45 -0.58 2.21
CA ASP A 20 6.29 -1.36 2.62
C ASP A 20 6.44 -1.75 4.09
N ALA A 21 5.59 -1.22 4.94
CA ALA A 21 5.65 -1.44 6.38
C ALA A 21 4.53 -2.36 6.88
N GLN A 22 4.82 -3.08 7.95
CA GLN A 22 3.79 -3.74 8.74
C GLN A 22 3.22 -2.76 9.77
N PRO A 23 1.99 -2.99 10.26
CA PRO A 23 1.45 -2.20 11.36
C PRO A 23 2.45 -2.17 12.53
N PRO A 24 2.75 -0.99 13.07
CA PRO A 24 3.66 -0.87 14.19
C PRO A 24 3.10 -1.60 15.42
N GLN A 25 3.99 -2.13 16.24
CA GLN A 25 3.62 -2.80 17.48
C GLN A 25 4.07 -1.97 18.67
N HIS A 26 3.11 -1.45 19.43
CA HIS A 26 3.40 -0.69 20.64
C HIS A 26 3.89 -1.61 21.75
N ARG A 27 4.98 -1.21 22.43
CA ARG A 27 5.57 -1.91 23.55
C ARG A 27 5.24 -1.19 24.86
N ASN A 28 5.16 -1.95 25.95
CA ASN A 28 4.88 -1.40 27.28
C ASN A 28 5.97 -0.44 27.82
N ASP A 29 7.14 -0.42 27.18
CA ASP A 29 8.25 0.49 27.52
C ASP A 29 8.20 1.82 26.74
N GLY A 30 7.11 2.07 25.99
CA GLY A 30 6.91 3.31 25.26
C GLY A 30 7.59 3.37 23.89
N TYR A 31 8.17 2.27 23.43
CA TYR A 31 8.73 2.16 22.09
C TYR A 31 7.77 1.47 21.13
N ASP A 32 7.86 1.84 19.86
CA ASP A 32 7.18 1.18 18.77
C ASP A 32 8.15 0.27 18.02
N LEU A 33 7.82 -1.02 17.93
CA LEU A 33 8.54 -1.96 17.07
C LEU A 33 8.06 -1.76 15.63
N LEU A 34 8.98 -1.35 14.77
CA LEU A 34 8.76 -1.15 13.35
C LEU A 34 9.39 -2.29 12.56
N GLN A 35 8.63 -2.83 11.62
CA GLN A 35 9.10 -3.81 10.64
C GLN A 35 8.66 -3.38 9.25
N PHE A 36 9.61 -3.29 8.32
CA PHE A 36 9.34 -2.86 6.95
C PHE A 36 10.33 -3.45 5.96
N SER A 37 10.01 -3.33 4.69
CA SER A 37 10.87 -3.76 3.59
C SER A 37 10.97 -2.69 2.50
N SER A 38 12.12 -2.69 1.81
CA SER A 38 12.35 -1.82 0.66
C SER A 38 13.27 -2.49 -0.36
N SER A 39 13.44 -1.89 -1.54
CA SER A 39 14.58 -2.16 -2.41
C SER A 39 15.89 -1.79 -1.70
N ARG A 40 17.03 -2.32 -2.20
CA ARG A 40 18.34 -1.95 -1.64
C ARG A 40 18.55 -0.44 -1.75
N ASN A 41 18.80 0.20 -0.62
CA ASN A 41 19.11 1.61 -0.59
C ASN A 41 20.00 1.92 0.63
N ASP A 42 21.31 2.10 0.37
CA ASP A 42 22.28 2.36 1.43
C ASP A 42 22.04 3.74 2.07
N ARG A 43 21.46 4.69 1.31
CA ARG A 43 21.10 6.02 1.82
C ARG A 43 19.93 5.95 2.80
N LEU A 44 18.92 5.08 2.54
CA LEU A 44 17.84 4.82 3.48
C LEU A 44 18.39 4.29 4.80
N THR A 45 19.28 3.30 4.72
CA THR A 45 19.91 2.73 5.91
C THR A 45 20.68 3.79 6.72
N ALA A 46 21.48 4.62 6.05
CA ALA A 46 22.24 5.69 6.71
C ALA A 46 21.34 6.75 7.35
N LEU A 47 20.23 7.13 6.70
CA LEU A 47 19.28 8.09 7.25
C LEU A 47 18.58 7.56 8.49
N LEU A 48 18.19 6.28 8.49
CA LEU A 48 17.53 5.66 9.64
C LEU A 48 18.49 5.40 10.81
N ASP A 49 19.75 5.03 10.52
CA ASP A 49 20.78 4.79 11.55
C ASP A 49 21.25 6.10 12.21
N GLY A 50 21.19 7.20 11.46
CA GLY A 50 21.51 8.53 11.96
C GLY A 50 20.37 9.28 12.64
N ASP A 51 19.17 8.71 12.72
CA ASP A 51 17.99 9.35 13.31
C ASP A 51 17.86 9.00 14.80
N ASP A 52 17.97 9.98 15.68
CA ASP A 52 17.89 9.81 17.14
C ASP A 52 16.55 9.22 17.62
N ARG A 53 15.52 9.25 16.79
CA ARG A 53 14.20 8.66 17.07
C ARG A 53 14.19 7.15 16.82
N ILE A 54 15.16 6.62 16.09
CA ILE A 54 15.31 5.20 15.75
C ILE A 54 16.42 4.57 16.59
N THR A 55 16.18 3.38 17.11
CA THR A 55 17.17 2.60 17.83
C THR A 55 17.15 1.14 17.42
N TYR A 56 18.27 0.45 17.61
CA TYR A 56 18.42 -0.98 17.29
C TYR A 56 18.05 -1.33 15.85
N LEU A 57 18.52 -0.53 14.89
CA LEU A 57 18.28 -0.80 13.47
C LEU A 57 18.97 -2.11 13.05
N HIS A 58 18.19 -3.07 12.64
CA HIS A 58 18.65 -4.35 12.09
C HIS A 58 18.20 -4.48 10.64
N VAL A 59 19.12 -4.82 9.76
CA VAL A 59 18.88 -4.97 8.33
C VAL A 59 19.25 -6.39 7.91
N SER A 60 18.35 -7.08 7.24
CA SER A 60 18.57 -8.40 6.66
C SER A 60 18.12 -8.44 5.20
N LYS A 61 18.80 -9.24 4.38
CA LYS A 61 18.42 -9.47 2.98
C LYS A 61 17.61 -10.75 2.88
N THR A 62 16.45 -10.68 2.22
CA THR A 62 15.61 -11.84 1.95
C THR A 62 14.96 -11.67 0.57
N ASP A 63 15.10 -12.65 -0.31
CA ASP A 63 14.45 -12.69 -1.64
C ASP A 63 14.65 -11.41 -2.48
N GLY A 64 15.84 -10.87 -2.47
CA GLY A 64 16.17 -9.66 -3.24
C GLY A 64 15.73 -8.33 -2.62
N ARG A 65 14.92 -8.37 -1.55
CA ARG A 65 14.51 -7.18 -0.78
C ARG A 65 15.28 -7.07 0.53
N TYR A 66 15.38 -5.86 1.05
CA TYR A 66 15.94 -5.57 2.37
C TYR A 66 14.81 -5.47 3.38
N ARG A 67 14.94 -6.21 4.48
CA ARG A 67 14.02 -6.16 5.61
C ARG A 67 14.68 -5.44 6.76
N TYR A 68 13.99 -4.47 7.28
CA TYR A 68 14.40 -3.61 8.39
C TYR A 68 13.54 -3.90 9.61
N ARG A 69 14.18 -3.89 10.78
CA ARG A 69 13.53 -3.92 12.09
C ARG A 69 14.22 -2.91 12.97
N CYS A 70 13.43 -2.11 13.68
CA CYS A 70 13.97 -1.11 14.59
C CYS A 70 12.95 -0.77 15.67
N LEU A 71 13.38 -0.05 16.68
CA LEU A 71 12.52 0.57 17.66
C LEU A 71 12.44 2.07 17.37
N SER A 72 11.24 2.63 17.42
CA SER A 72 11.00 4.07 17.31
C SER A 72 10.56 4.61 18.68
N LYS A 73 11.11 5.77 19.05
CA LYS A 73 10.66 6.55 20.20
C LYS A 73 9.56 7.54 19.85
N HIS A 74 9.32 7.72 18.55
CA HIS A 74 8.39 8.71 18.07
C HIS A 74 6.95 8.16 18.13
N PRO A 75 5.98 8.92 18.70
CA PRO A 75 4.59 8.52 18.67
C PRO A 75 4.10 8.35 17.25
N CYS A 76 3.64 7.15 16.91
CA CYS A 76 3.20 6.84 15.56
C CYS A 76 1.72 7.19 15.38
N VAL A 77 1.40 8.03 14.40
CA VAL A 77 0.01 8.36 14.06
C VAL A 77 -0.79 7.12 13.69
N VAL A 78 -0.16 6.12 13.08
CA VAL A 78 -0.80 4.84 12.73
C VAL A 78 -1.35 4.14 13.97
N HIS A 79 -0.66 4.22 15.13
CA HIS A 79 -1.17 3.69 16.40
C HIS A 79 -2.48 4.32 16.82
N ARG A 80 -2.60 5.65 16.74
CA ARG A 80 -3.85 6.33 17.09
C ARG A 80 -5.03 5.88 16.23
N LEU A 81 -4.78 5.58 14.95
CA LEU A 81 -5.80 5.04 14.05
C LEU A 81 -6.14 3.59 14.42
N ILE A 82 -5.14 2.78 14.80
CA ILE A 82 -5.32 1.41 15.28
C ILE A 82 -6.11 1.41 16.61
N ASP A 83 -5.72 2.26 17.55
CA ASP A 83 -6.42 2.43 18.84
C ASP A 83 -7.87 2.90 18.63
N GLY A 84 -8.12 3.70 17.59
CA GLY A 84 -9.45 4.08 17.13
C GLY A 84 -10.25 2.96 16.48
N GLY A 85 -9.64 1.78 16.26
CA GLY A 85 -10.28 0.60 15.70
C GLY A 85 -10.03 0.35 14.21
N LEU A 86 -9.03 1.02 13.60
CA LEU A 86 -8.59 0.71 12.24
C LEU A 86 -7.78 -0.59 12.23
N ILE A 87 -8.22 -1.58 11.48
CA ILE A 87 -7.47 -2.78 11.16
C ILE A 87 -6.63 -2.46 9.93
N VAL A 88 -5.34 -2.23 10.11
CA VAL A 88 -4.44 -1.86 9.01
C VAL A 88 -4.12 -3.09 8.16
N GLU A 89 -4.40 -3.01 6.87
CA GLU A 89 -4.11 -4.05 5.87
C GLU A 89 -2.84 -3.73 5.09
N THR A 90 -2.69 -2.47 4.68
CA THR A 90 -1.47 -2.01 3.99
C THR A 90 -0.98 -0.69 4.57
N LEU A 91 0.33 -0.55 4.65
CA LEU A 91 1.00 0.66 5.08
C LEU A 91 2.24 0.87 4.21
N CYS A 92 2.21 1.91 3.39
CA CYS A 92 3.28 2.24 2.46
C CYS A 92 3.75 3.67 2.69
N TYR A 93 5.07 3.89 2.68
CA TYR A 93 5.67 5.21 2.75
C TYR A 93 6.39 5.52 1.43
N ARG A 94 6.10 6.70 0.86
CA ARG A 94 6.71 7.21 -0.36
C ARG A 94 6.77 8.74 -0.30
N ASP A 95 7.89 9.33 -0.72
CA ASP A 95 8.09 10.79 -0.86
C ASP A 95 7.70 11.60 0.39
N GLY A 96 7.92 11.03 1.57
CA GLY A 96 7.58 11.67 2.83
C GLY A 96 6.10 11.62 3.19
N ALA A 97 5.33 10.78 2.53
CA ALA A 97 3.93 10.54 2.84
C ALA A 97 3.69 9.06 3.20
N ALA A 98 2.69 8.79 4.02
CA ALA A 98 2.21 7.44 4.27
C ALA A 98 0.82 7.25 3.66
N THR A 99 0.63 6.16 2.94
CA THR A 99 -0.68 5.68 2.50
C THR A 99 -1.05 4.47 3.33
N ILE A 100 -2.24 4.50 3.91
CA ILE A 100 -2.75 3.45 4.79
C ILE A 100 -4.07 2.97 4.20
N SER A 101 -4.21 1.66 4.02
CA SER A 101 -5.52 1.05 3.80
C SER A 101 -5.85 0.09 4.93
N GLY A 102 -7.13 -0.10 5.17
CA GLY A 102 -7.58 -0.97 6.23
C GLY A 102 -9.09 -1.03 6.34
N ALA A 103 -9.54 -1.83 7.27
CA ALA A 103 -10.95 -2.04 7.54
C ALA A 103 -11.35 -1.52 8.92
N VAL A 104 -12.60 -1.14 9.08
CA VAL A 104 -13.22 -0.84 10.37
C VAL A 104 -14.51 -1.64 10.52
N VAL A 105 -14.82 -2.07 11.73
CA VAL A 105 -16.04 -2.81 12.03
C VAL A 105 -16.97 -1.95 12.88
N GLY A 106 -18.10 -1.55 12.29
CA GLY A 106 -19.09 -0.71 12.95
C GLY A 106 -19.00 0.78 12.56
N ARG A 107 -20.15 1.41 12.48
CA ARG A 107 -20.28 2.83 12.08
C ARG A 107 -19.69 3.79 13.11
N ASP A 108 -19.83 3.46 14.39
CA ASP A 108 -19.32 4.30 15.48
C ASP A 108 -17.78 4.25 15.50
N VAL A 109 -17.18 3.08 15.23
CA VAL A 109 -15.74 2.90 15.08
C VAL A 109 -15.22 3.69 13.88
N LEU A 110 -15.90 3.63 12.73
CA LEU A 110 -15.56 4.44 11.56
C LEU A 110 -15.53 5.93 11.90
N LYS A 111 -16.55 6.42 12.64
CA LYS A 111 -16.61 7.81 13.07
C LYS A 111 -15.40 8.18 13.96
N GLY A 112 -15.07 7.34 14.94
CA GLY A 112 -13.91 7.54 15.82
C GLY A 112 -12.57 7.58 15.07
N VAL A 113 -12.38 6.67 14.11
CA VAL A 113 -11.18 6.67 13.24
C VAL A 113 -11.11 7.95 12.40
N MET A 114 -12.26 8.42 11.87
CA MET A 114 -12.35 9.65 11.09
C MET A 114 -12.04 10.90 11.94
N GLU A 115 -12.53 10.95 13.17
CA GLU A 115 -12.23 12.01 14.12
C GLU A 115 -10.74 12.02 14.47
N ALA A 116 -10.16 10.86 14.81
CA ALA A 116 -8.73 10.72 15.08
C ALA A 116 -7.86 11.11 13.88
N ALA A 117 -8.30 10.81 12.66
CA ALA A 117 -7.64 11.24 11.44
C ALA A 117 -7.75 12.75 11.22
N GLY A 118 -8.92 13.33 11.47
CA GLY A 118 -9.19 14.77 11.33
C GLY A 118 -8.39 15.63 12.30
N ASP A 119 -8.19 15.15 13.52
CA ASP A 119 -7.38 15.81 14.56
C ASP A 119 -5.87 15.74 14.28
N THR A 120 -5.48 14.94 13.29
CA THR A 120 -4.08 14.74 12.94
C THR A 120 -3.71 15.58 11.73
N VAL A 121 -2.75 16.49 11.91
CA VAL A 121 -2.25 17.33 10.81
C VAL A 121 -1.73 16.46 9.67
N GLY A 122 -2.23 16.75 8.45
CA GLY A 122 -1.76 16.09 7.22
C GLY A 122 -2.40 14.74 6.89
N VAL A 123 -3.37 14.25 7.66
CA VAL A 123 -4.17 13.08 7.27
C VAL A 123 -5.31 13.51 6.35
N GLN A 124 -5.42 12.85 5.20
CA GLN A 124 -6.51 13.04 4.25
C GLN A 124 -7.16 11.70 3.98
N LEU A 125 -8.49 11.67 4.04
CA LEU A 125 -9.26 10.52 3.62
C LEU A 125 -9.39 10.54 2.10
N GLU A 126 -8.92 9.50 1.42
CA GLU A 126 -9.02 9.38 -0.02
C GLU A 126 -10.31 8.68 -0.43
N ARG A 127 -10.67 7.59 0.27
CA ARG A 127 -11.80 6.76 -0.13
C ARG A 127 -12.35 5.91 1.02
N ILE A 128 -13.68 5.65 1.02
CA ILE A 128 -14.37 4.70 1.91
C ILE A 128 -15.31 3.83 1.08
N TYR A 129 -15.36 2.55 1.40
CA TYR A 129 -16.36 1.63 0.83
C TYR A 129 -16.97 0.72 1.91
N PRO A 130 -18.21 0.25 1.71
CA PRO A 130 -18.78 -0.81 2.56
C PRO A 130 -17.99 -2.10 2.36
N LEU A 131 -17.68 -2.80 3.45
CA LEU A 131 -17.24 -4.19 3.39
C LEU A 131 -18.47 -5.02 2.99
N GLN A 132 -18.51 -5.48 1.76
CA GLN A 132 -19.53 -6.40 1.29
C GLN A 132 -19.06 -7.84 1.55
N SER A 133 -20.00 -8.73 1.89
CA SER A 133 -19.72 -10.13 2.21
C SER A 133 -19.17 -10.97 1.03
N GLU A 134 -19.12 -10.38 -0.15
CA GLU A 134 -18.53 -10.94 -1.38
C GLU A 134 -17.45 -10.03 -1.99
N ALA A 135 -16.88 -9.13 -1.19
CA ALA A 135 -15.79 -8.29 -1.67
C ALA A 135 -14.57 -9.16 -2.01
N LYS A 136 -14.48 -9.54 -3.28
CA LYS A 136 -13.18 -9.81 -3.88
C LYS A 136 -12.31 -8.62 -3.51
N GLU A 137 -11.16 -8.89 -2.89
CA GLU A 137 -10.14 -7.88 -2.56
C GLU A 137 -10.03 -6.90 -3.73
N ILE A 138 -9.99 -5.59 -3.43
CA ILE A 138 -9.85 -4.60 -4.50
C ILE A 138 -8.37 -4.58 -4.92
N PRO A 139 -8.00 -5.24 -6.01
CA PRO A 139 -6.60 -5.34 -6.45
C PRO A 139 -6.00 -4.00 -6.84
N SER A 140 -6.87 -3.03 -7.21
CA SER A 140 -6.48 -1.75 -7.80
C SER A 140 -5.50 -0.93 -6.96
N GLN A 141 -5.63 -0.95 -5.62
CA GLN A 141 -4.73 -0.19 -4.75
C GLN A 141 -3.35 -0.84 -4.57
N ARG A 142 -3.31 -2.16 -4.63
CA ARG A 142 -2.06 -2.91 -4.52
C ARG A 142 -1.19 -2.78 -5.78
N TRP A 143 -1.83 -2.53 -6.92
CA TRP A 143 -1.19 -2.59 -8.24
C TRP A 143 -1.24 -1.27 -9.01
N ASP A 144 -1.66 -0.15 -8.37
CA ASP A 144 -1.82 1.17 -9.00
C ASP A 144 -2.72 1.15 -10.25
N LEU A 145 -3.76 0.29 -10.23
CA LEU A 145 -4.71 0.15 -11.34
C LEU A 145 -5.81 1.21 -11.26
N THR A 146 -6.15 1.78 -12.40
CA THR A 146 -7.36 2.59 -12.51
C THR A 146 -8.62 1.70 -12.53
N PRO A 147 -9.80 2.18 -12.09
CA PRO A 147 -11.02 1.38 -12.12
C PRO A 147 -11.33 0.73 -13.49
N PRO A 148 -11.14 1.41 -14.64
CA PRO A 148 -11.33 0.77 -15.94
C PRO A 148 -10.31 -0.32 -16.27
N GLN A 149 -9.10 -0.23 -15.74
CA GLN A 149 -8.06 -1.27 -15.90
C GLN A 149 -8.38 -2.49 -15.05
N GLU A 150 -8.81 -2.27 -13.81
CA GLU A 150 -9.24 -3.35 -12.91
C GLU A 150 -10.43 -4.11 -13.49
N GLU A 151 -11.43 -3.41 -13.99
CA GLU A 151 -12.61 -4.00 -14.63
C GLU A 151 -12.22 -4.85 -15.84
N CYS A 152 -11.29 -4.36 -16.69
CA CYS A 152 -10.76 -5.12 -17.82
C CYS A 152 -10.09 -6.44 -17.39
N ILE A 153 -9.25 -6.42 -16.36
CA ILE A 153 -8.59 -7.64 -15.86
C ILE A 153 -9.63 -8.60 -15.29
N ARG A 154 -10.56 -8.10 -14.48
CA ARG A 154 -11.58 -8.92 -13.84
C ARG A 154 -12.45 -9.64 -14.88
N GLN A 155 -12.96 -8.89 -15.85
CA GLN A 155 -13.79 -9.47 -16.91
C GLN A 155 -13.00 -10.48 -17.75
N ALA A 156 -11.75 -10.19 -18.07
CA ALA A 156 -10.88 -11.11 -18.79
C ALA A 156 -10.64 -12.42 -18.01
N LEU A 157 -10.44 -12.35 -16.68
CA LEU A 157 -10.29 -13.53 -15.83
C LEU A 157 -11.60 -14.32 -15.74
N GLU A 158 -12.73 -13.67 -15.50
CA GLU A 158 -14.05 -14.30 -15.39
C GLU A 158 -14.47 -15.03 -16.66
N MET A 159 -14.08 -14.53 -17.81
CA MET A 159 -14.38 -15.13 -19.12
C MET A 159 -13.33 -16.15 -19.58
N GLY A 160 -12.30 -16.46 -18.79
CA GLY A 160 -11.26 -17.42 -19.16
C GLY A 160 -10.32 -16.94 -20.28
N TYR A 161 -10.15 -15.64 -20.44
CA TYR A 161 -9.24 -15.06 -21.46
C TYR A 161 -7.78 -15.46 -21.25
N PHE A 162 -7.38 -15.66 -20.01
CA PHE A 162 -6.02 -16.07 -19.66
C PHE A 162 -5.84 -17.59 -19.51
N GLU A 163 -6.89 -18.38 -19.69
CA GLU A 163 -6.81 -19.84 -19.64
C GLU A 163 -6.01 -20.42 -20.82
N ILE A 164 -5.45 -21.62 -20.62
CA ILE A 164 -4.71 -22.35 -21.65
C ILE A 164 -5.33 -23.75 -21.83
N PRO A 165 -6.07 -23.98 -22.93
CA PRO A 165 -6.38 -23.06 -24.03
C PRO A 165 -7.37 -21.97 -23.59
N ARG A 166 -7.35 -20.82 -24.28
CA ARG A 166 -8.29 -19.73 -24.00
C ARG A 166 -9.73 -20.18 -24.17
N GLU A 167 -10.59 -19.81 -23.23
CA GLU A 167 -12.02 -20.12 -23.27
C GLU A 167 -12.82 -19.04 -24.01
N THR A 168 -12.25 -17.84 -24.22
CA THR A 168 -12.92 -16.71 -24.86
C THR A 168 -11.99 -15.95 -25.82
N SER A 169 -12.60 -15.15 -26.69
CA SER A 169 -11.88 -14.28 -27.63
C SER A 169 -11.72 -12.85 -27.07
N THR A 170 -10.78 -12.11 -27.65
CA THR A 170 -10.59 -10.68 -27.34
C THR A 170 -11.83 -9.86 -27.66
N GLU A 171 -12.51 -10.20 -28.75
CA GLU A 171 -13.74 -9.56 -29.20
C GLU A 171 -14.86 -9.76 -28.17
N ALA A 172 -15.04 -11.00 -27.70
CA ALA A 172 -16.11 -11.31 -26.77
C ALA A 172 -15.93 -10.57 -25.41
N VAL A 173 -14.70 -10.44 -24.91
CA VAL A 173 -14.44 -9.66 -23.68
C VAL A 173 -14.67 -8.17 -23.91
N ALA A 174 -14.27 -7.65 -25.08
CA ALA A 174 -14.49 -6.24 -25.41
C ALA A 174 -15.98 -5.90 -25.55
N ASP A 175 -16.75 -6.78 -26.18
CA ASP A 175 -18.21 -6.63 -26.34
C ASP A 175 -18.92 -6.66 -24.98
N GLU A 176 -18.52 -7.55 -24.05
CA GLU A 176 -19.07 -7.61 -22.70
C GLU A 176 -18.80 -6.33 -21.90
N LEU A 177 -17.62 -5.72 -22.10
CA LEU A 177 -17.25 -4.45 -21.50
C LEU A 177 -17.85 -3.22 -22.22
N GLY A 178 -18.54 -3.42 -23.35
CA GLY A 178 -19.10 -2.33 -24.17
C GLY A 178 -18.04 -1.41 -24.79
N ILE A 179 -16.84 -1.93 -25.09
CA ILE A 179 -15.72 -1.16 -25.64
C ILE A 179 -15.18 -1.80 -26.93
N SER A 180 -14.38 -1.07 -27.68
CA SER A 180 -13.72 -1.63 -28.86
C SER A 180 -12.60 -2.61 -28.46
N LYS A 181 -12.34 -3.60 -29.34
CA LYS A 181 -11.21 -4.53 -29.18
C LYS A 181 -9.88 -3.83 -28.92
N SER A 182 -9.60 -2.73 -29.63
CA SER A 182 -8.37 -1.95 -29.45
C SER A 182 -8.32 -1.27 -28.07
N ALA A 183 -9.44 -0.74 -27.59
CA ALA A 183 -9.54 -0.12 -26.27
C ALA A 183 -9.35 -1.16 -25.14
N PHE A 184 -9.92 -2.36 -25.30
CA PHE A 184 -9.70 -3.46 -24.35
C PHE A 184 -8.22 -3.84 -24.28
N LEU A 185 -7.57 -4.10 -25.42
CA LEU A 185 -6.16 -4.49 -25.46
C LEU A 185 -5.24 -3.40 -24.89
N GLU A 186 -5.51 -2.12 -25.16
CA GLU A 186 -4.74 -1.01 -24.61
C GLU A 186 -4.89 -0.93 -23.07
N ARG A 187 -6.11 -1.02 -22.56
CA ARG A 187 -6.37 -1.01 -21.12
C ARG A 187 -5.72 -2.20 -20.41
N LEU A 188 -5.87 -3.40 -21.01
CA LEU A 188 -5.25 -4.61 -20.46
C LEU A 188 -3.73 -4.48 -20.42
N ARG A 189 -3.08 -4.01 -21.48
CA ARG A 189 -1.63 -3.81 -21.54
C ARG A 189 -1.12 -2.81 -20.52
N ARG A 190 -1.85 -1.70 -20.32
CA ARG A 190 -1.49 -0.72 -19.27
C ARG A 190 -1.64 -1.31 -17.87
N ALA A 191 -2.65 -2.14 -17.66
CA ALA A 191 -2.84 -2.82 -16.39
C ALA A 191 -1.73 -3.85 -16.14
N GLU A 192 -1.39 -4.67 -17.13
CA GLU A 192 -0.27 -5.61 -17.07
C GLU A 192 1.06 -4.89 -16.78
N GLN A 193 1.30 -3.77 -17.45
CA GLN A 193 2.49 -2.95 -17.22
C GLN A 193 2.57 -2.48 -15.76
N SER A 194 1.50 -1.90 -15.21
CA SER A 194 1.46 -1.43 -13.82
C SER A 194 1.76 -2.58 -12.84
N VAL A 195 1.14 -3.75 -13.05
CA VAL A 195 1.37 -4.93 -12.22
C VAL A 195 2.82 -5.42 -12.32
N PHE A 196 3.37 -5.53 -13.53
CA PHE A 196 4.73 -6.03 -13.73
C PHE A 196 5.79 -5.04 -13.25
N GLU A 197 5.60 -3.74 -13.47
CA GLU A 197 6.49 -2.71 -12.91
C GLU A 197 6.51 -2.77 -11.38
N ARG A 198 5.38 -3.02 -10.75
CA ARG A 198 5.29 -3.18 -9.30
C ARG A 198 5.94 -4.49 -8.80
N MET A 199 5.80 -5.58 -9.54
CA MET A 199 6.36 -6.90 -9.17
C MET A 199 7.86 -7.00 -9.45
N PHE A 200 8.33 -6.45 -10.56
CA PHE A 200 9.66 -6.70 -11.09
C PHE A 200 10.46 -5.42 -11.38
N GLY A 201 9.79 -4.27 -11.43
CA GLY A 201 10.43 -2.98 -11.63
C GLY A 201 11.38 -2.70 -10.46
N SER A 202 12.68 -2.75 -10.72
CA SER A 202 13.67 -2.16 -9.83
C SER A 202 13.41 -0.66 -9.84
N SER A 203 13.05 -0.07 -8.70
CA SER A 203 13.01 1.38 -8.56
C SER A 203 14.40 1.92 -8.95
N ASN A 204 14.47 2.55 -10.11
CA ASN A 204 15.66 3.29 -10.53
C ASN A 204 15.78 4.55 -9.70
#